data_66d58a6711e6e0685d43b2fa4a24fcfa
#
_entry.id   66d58a6711e6e0685d43b2fa4a24fcfa
#
_cell.length_a   1.000
_cell.length_b   1.000
_cell.length_c   1.000
_cell.angle_alpha   90.00
_cell.angle_beta   90.00
_cell.angle_gamma   90.00
#
_symmetry.space_group_name_H-M   'P 1'
#
loop_
_entity.id
_entity.type
_entity.pdbx_description
1 polymer ?
#
loop_
_entity_poly.entity_id
_entity_poly.type
_entity_poly.pdbx_seq_one_letter_code
_entity_poly.pdbx_strand_id
1 'polypeptide(L)'
;MKHLYLILLLACALGVNAQQQVLEGDLLFAYSSTTGRAISDATVHDSTALPIYHVAIATWIGDRLYALEAIDEGVVLTPYDKFQERTKNKGGMLIGRLHDRSGVDQSVSNAMEHLGKPYDDLYMIDTQEIYCSELVQLSYVNGKGQRLFPLINMSFHDAKGRILDYWREHYAKHGMAVPEGALGTNPAQIANDPAIEIIKQQ
;
A
#
# COMPACT_ATOMS: atom_id res chain seq x y z
N MET A 1 -46.95 10.30 -53.71
CA MET A 1 -46.79 9.43 -52.55
C MET A 1 -45.30 9.47 -52.14
N LYS A 2 -44.97 10.19 -51.07
CA LYS A 2 -43.57 10.34 -50.57
C LYS A 2 -43.42 9.43 -49.36
N HIS A 3 -42.64 8.39 -49.48
CA HIS A 3 -42.31 7.49 -48.35
C HIS A 3 -41.21 8.13 -47.48
N LEU A 4 -41.58 8.48 -46.27
CA LEU A 4 -40.69 9.00 -45.24
C LEU A 4 -40.11 7.80 -44.47
N TYR A 5 -38.85 7.47 -44.70
CA TYR A 5 -38.12 6.47 -43.91
C TYR A 5 -37.66 7.07 -42.61
N LEU A 6 -38.27 6.65 -41.53
CA LEU A 6 -37.86 6.98 -40.14
C LEU A 6 -36.71 6.07 -39.77
N ILE A 7 -35.47 6.61 -39.76
CA ILE A 7 -34.30 5.89 -39.24
C ILE A 7 -34.30 6.03 -37.72
N LEU A 8 -34.65 4.94 -37.04
CA LEU A 8 -34.54 4.83 -35.58
C LEU A 8 -33.07 4.58 -35.21
N LEU A 9 -32.35 5.62 -34.79
CA LEU A 9 -31.01 5.48 -34.20
C LEU A 9 -31.15 4.87 -32.80
N LEU A 10 -30.90 3.56 -32.69
CA LEU A 10 -30.80 2.86 -31.42
C LEU A 10 -29.47 3.23 -30.80
N ALA A 11 -29.42 4.24 -29.94
CA ALA A 11 -28.26 4.55 -29.12
C ALA A 11 -28.11 3.42 -28.07
N CYS A 12 -27.27 2.42 -28.39
CA CYS A 12 -26.73 1.52 -27.37
C CYS A 12 -25.88 2.34 -26.40
N ALA A 13 -26.51 2.78 -25.30
CA ALA A 13 -25.77 3.22 -24.12
C ALA A 13 -25.06 1.98 -23.55
N LEU A 14 -23.85 1.72 -24.03
CA LEU A 14 -22.90 0.86 -23.32
C LEU A 14 -22.63 1.57 -22.00
N GLY A 15 -23.28 1.13 -20.94
CA GLY A 15 -22.90 1.46 -19.59
C GLY A 15 -21.46 0.99 -19.38
N VAL A 16 -20.52 1.87 -19.65
CA VAL A 16 -19.13 1.68 -19.20
C VAL A 16 -19.25 1.75 -17.68
N ASN A 17 -19.28 0.59 -17.04
CA ASN A 17 -18.90 0.50 -15.62
C ASN A 17 -17.49 1.07 -15.55
N ALA A 18 -17.37 2.33 -15.17
CA ALA A 18 -16.11 2.96 -14.87
C ALA A 18 -15.59 2.34 -13.57
N GLN A 19 -15.17 1.09 -13.65
CA GLN A 19 -14.34 0.50 -12.62
C GLN A 19 -13.11 1.38 -12.56
N GLN A 20 -12.95 2.07 -11.45
CA GLN A 20 -11.92 3.08 -11.30
C GLN A 20 -10.57 2.41 -11.55
N GLN A 21 -9.96 2.73 -12.69
CA GLN A 21 -8.74 2.08 -13.17
C GLN A 21 -7.59 2.35 -12.21
N VAL A 22 -6.82 1.32 -11.86
CA VAL A 22 -5.56 1.47 -11.14
C VAL A 22 -4.57 2.19 -12.05
N LEU A 23 -3.98 3.27 -11.56
CA LEU A 23 -2.99 4.06 -12.28
C LEU A 23 -1.58 3.72 -11.81
N GLU A 24 -0.59 4.04 -12.66
CA GLU A 24 0.83 3.98 -12.30
C GLU A 24 1.09 4.70 -10.98
N GLY A 25 1.80 4.05 -10.03
CA GLY A 25 2.13 4.63 -8.74
C GLY A 25 0.94 4.86 -7.80
N ASP A 26 -0.22 4.23 -8.04
CA ASP A 26 -1.23 4.11 -6.98
C ASP A 26 -0.69 3.21 -5.85
N LEU A 27 -1.03 3.52 -4.62
CA LEU A 27 -0.70 2.69 -3.48
C LEU A 27 -1.81 1.66 -3.24
N LEU A 28 -1.43 0.40 -3.11
CA LEU A 28 -2.34 -0.72 -2.90
C LEU A 28 -2.29 -1.13 -1.41
N PHE A 29 -3.24 -0.66 -0.62
CA PHE A 29 -3.30 -0.94 0.81
C PHE A 29 -4.11 -2.19 1.09
N ALA A 30 -3.47 -3.25 1.60
CA ALA A 30 -4.17 -4.44 2.04
C ALA A 30 -4.64 -4.29 3.50
N TYR A 31 -5.91 -4.62 3.76
CA TYR A 31 -6.49 -4.59 5.09
C TYR A 31 -7.04 -5.96 5.51
N SER A 32 -7.16 -6.17 6.83
CA SER A 32 -7.72 -7.40 7.40
C SER A 32 -9.17 -7.16 7.83
N SER A 33 -10.04 -8.14 7.60
CA SER A 33 -11.39 -8.15 8.16
C SER A 33 -11.44 -8.71 9.59
N THR A 34 -10.31 -9.27 10.08
CA THR A 34 -10.20 -9.82 11.42
C THR A 34 -9.22 -9.00 12.25
N THR A 35 -9.60 -8.69 13.48
CA THR A 35 -8.70 -8.12 14.49
C THR A 35 -7.65 -9.16 14.91
N GLY A 36 -6.48 -8.71 15.40
CA GLY A 36 -5.46 -9.60 15.96
C GLY A 36 -4.24 -9.83 15.08
N ARG A 37 -3.94 -8.91 14.16
CA ARG A 37 -2.65 -8.87 13.45
C ARG A 37 -1.76 -7.83 14.10
N ALA A 38 -0.58 -8.26 14.57
CA ALA A 38 0.31 -7.46 15.38
C ALA A 38 0.64 -6.08 14.76
N ILE A 39 0.89 -6.01 13.44
CA ILE A 39 1.20 -4.75 12.74
C ILE A 39 -0.01 -3.82 12.73
N SER A 40 -1.22 -4.31 12.40
CA SER A 40 -2.42 -3.46 12.37
C SER A 40 -2.84 -3.04 13.78
N ASP A 41 -2.70 -3.92 14.78
CA ASP A 41 -3.10 -3.63 16.15
C ASP A 41 -2.15 -2.63 16.84
N ALA A 42 -0.86 -2.65 16.48
CA ALA A 42 0.14 -1.69 16.97
C ALA A 42 0.07 -0.31 16.30
N THR A 43 -0.54 -0.22 15.11
CA THR A 43 -0.56 1.01 14.32
C THR A 43 -1.93 1.70 14.27
N VAL A 44 -3.00 1.03 14.68
CA VAL A 44 -4.37 1.56 14.66
C VAL A 44 -4.81 1.88 16.08
N HIS A 45 -4.63 3.13 16.48
CA HIS A 45 -5.15 3.64 17.76
C HIS A 45 -6.62 4.10 17.67
N ASP A 46 -7.19 4.15 16.46
CA ASP A 46 -8.58 4.50 16.20
C ASP A 46 -9.37 3.23 15.83
N SER A 47 -10.34 2.87 16.68
CA SER A 47 -11.23 1.71 16.48
C SER A 47 -12.13 1.81 15.24
N THR A 48 -12.18 2.98 14.58
CA THR A 48 -12.93 3.21 13.34
C THR A 48 -12.08 3.06 12.09
N ALA A 49 -10.74 3.00 12.22
CA ALA A 49 -9.83 2.85 11.10
C ALA A 49 -9.76 1.40 10.63
N LEU A 50 -9.66 1.19 9.31
CA LEU A 50 -9.43 -0.15 8.76
C LEU A 50 -8.05 -0.66 9.17
N PRO A 51 -7.92 -1.92 9.60
CA PRO A 51 -6.65 -2.52 10.00
C PRO A 51 -5.78 -2.82 8.78
N ILE A 52 -5.12 -1.80 8.26
CA ILE A 52 -4.19 -1.91 7.13
C ILE A 52 -2.91 -2.56 7.62
N TYR A 53 -2.50 -3.66 6.99
CA TYR A 53 -1.33 -4.43 7.40
C TYR A 53 -0.21 -4.46 6.35
N HIS A 54 -0.48 -3.99 5.14
CA HIS A 54 0.49 -4.06 4.05
C HIS A 54 0.22 -2.96 3.02
N VAL A 55 1.26 -2.54 2.29
CA VAL A 55 1.17 -1.62 1.17
C VAL A 55 2.09 -2.08 0.04
N ALA A 56 1.61 -1.94 -1.19
CA ALA A 56 2.36 -2.15 -2.43
C ALA A 56 2.20 -0.95 -3.36
N ILE A 57 3.03 -0.87 -4.38
CA ILE A 57 3.02 0.18 -5.41
C ILE A 57 2.50 -0.44 -6.71
N ALA A 58 1.46 0.13 -7.29
CA ALA A 58 0.98 -0.29 -8.60
C ALA A 58 1.94 0.18 -9.69
N THR A 59 2.36 -0.72 -10.57
CA THR A 59 3.21 -0.39 -11.72
C THR A 59 2.82 -1.17 -12.96
N TRP A 60 2.85 -0.50 -14.12
CA TRP A 60 2.56 -1.09 -15.41
C TRP A 60 3.85 -1.46 -16.14
N ILE A 61 3.97 -2.71 -16.57
CA ILE A 61 5.06 -3.18 -17.44
C ILE A 61 4.44 -3.66 -18.74
N GLY A 62 4.56 -2.85 -19.78
CA GLY A 62 3.78 -3.02 -21.00
C GLY A 62 2.29 -2.86 -20.72
N ASP A 63 1.50 -3.89 -21.03
CA ASP A 63 0.05 -3.97 -20.82
C ASP A 63 -0.36 -4.71 -19.55
N ARG A 64 0.59 -5.09 -18.70
CA ARG A 64 0.34 -5.84 -17.48
C ARG A 64 0.58 -5.02 -16.22
N LEU A 65 -0.36 -5.10 -15.29
CA LEU A 65 -0.28 -4.46 -13.99
C LEU A 65 0.37 -5.39 -12.95
N TYR A 66 1.26 -4.82 -12.14
CA TYR A 66 1.94 -5.49 -11.04
C TYR A 66 1.79 -4.69 -9.75
N ALA A 67 1.89 -5.39 -8.63
CA ALA A 67 2.17 -4.82 -7.32
C ALA A 67 3.67 -4.96 -7.06
N LEU A 68 4.39 -3.85 -7.00
CA LEU A 68 5.77 -3.78 -6.53
C LEU A 68 5.73 -3.68 -5.00
N GLU A 69 6.24 -4.69 -4.31
CA GLU A 69 6.06 -4.85 -2.88
C GLU A 69 7.25 -5.50 -2.20
N ALA A 70 7.44 -5.21 -0.91
CA ALA A 70 8.36 -5.94 -0.05
C ALA A 70 7.58 -6.95 0.79
N ILE A 71 7.91 -8.23 0.63
CA ILE A 71 7.33 -9.40 1.31
C ILE A 71 8.46 -10.36 1.72
N ASP A 72 8.15 -11.50 2.35
CA ASP A 72 9.15 -12.45 2.85
C ASP A 72 10.20 -12.87 1.80
N GLU A 73 9.83 -12.88 0.53
CA GLU A 73 10.74 -13.15 -0.61
C GLU A 73 11.62 -11.95 -0.98
N GLY A 74 11.45 -10.82 -0.31
CA GLY A 74 12.12 -9.55 -0.58
C GLY A 74 11.26 -8.58 -1.39
N VAL A 75 11.91 -7.61 -2.04
CA VAL A 75 11.24 -6.65 -2.93
C VAL A 75 11.02 -7.29 -4.29
N VAL A 76 9.76 -7.49 -4.66
CA VAL A 76 9.34 -8.26 -5.83
C VAL A 76 8.22 -7.60 -6.63
N LEU A 77 8.04 -8.05 -7.87
CA LEU A 77 6.90 -7.73 -8.71
C LEU A 77 5.88 -8.88 -8.66
N THR A 78 4.79 -8.68 -7.95
CA THR A 78 3.68 -9.62 -7.91
C THR A 78 2.65 -9.26 -8.98
N PRO A 79 2.21 -10.19 -9.86
CA PRO A 79 1.09 -9.93 -10.76
C PRO A 79 -0.12 -9.42 -9.99
N TYR A 80 -0.77 -8.37 -10.48
CA TYR A 80 -1.84 -7.68 -9.75
C TYR A 80 -3.02 -8.60 -9.38
N ASP A 81 -3.38 -9.52 -10.26
CA ASP A 81 -4.41 -10.52 -10.00
C ASP A 81 -4.07 -11.43 -8.80
N LYS A 82 -2.80 -11.79 -8.64
CA LYS A 82 -2.31 -12.57 -7.50
C LYS A 82 -2.31 -11.75 -6.20
N PHE A 83 -1.93 -10.47 -6.29
CA PHE A 83 -2.05 -9.56 -5.17
C PHE A 83 -3.52 -9.41 -4.71
N GLN A 84 -4.45 -9.19 -5.65
CA GLN A 84 -5.89 -9.11 -5.35
C GLN A 84 -6.44 -10.39 -4.72
N GLU A 85 -6.10 -11.56 -5.27
CA GLU A 85 -6.53 -12.85 -4.73
C GLU A 85 -6.07 -13.03 -3.26
N ARG A 86 -4.79 -12.74 -2.99
CA ARG A 86 -4.19 -12.84 -1.67
C ARG A 86 -4.85 -11.90 -0.66
N THR A 87 -5.13 -10.66 -1.05
CA THR A 87 -5.74 -9.65 -0.17
C THR A 87 -7.21 -9.92 0.08
N LYS A 88 -7.97 -10.35 -0.95
CA LYS A 88 -9.39 -10.70 -0.84
C LYS A 88 -9.64 -11.77 0.21
N ASN A 89 -8.77 -12.77 0.29
CA ASN A 89 -8.87 -13.86 1.26
C ASN A 89 -8.63 -13.41 2.72
N LYS A 90 -8.10 -12.19 2.93
CA LYS A 90 -7.77 -11.65 4.26
C LYS A 90 -8.65 -10.49 4.69
N GLY A 91 -9.39 -9.89 3.77
CA GLY A 91 -10.24 -8.72 4.03
C GLY A 91 -10.50 -7.91 2.77
N GLY A 92 -9.45 -7.52 2.08
CA GLY A 92 -9.51 -6.75 0.85
C GLY A 92 -8.35 -5.78 0.68
N MET A 93 -8.50 -4.90 -0.30
CA MET A 93 -7.55 -3.82 -0.54
C MET A 93 -8.27 -2.50 -0.82
N LEU A 94 -7.58 -1.39 -0.56
CA LEU A 94 -7.94 -0.04 -0.95
C LEU A 94 -6.89 0.47 -1.93
N ILE A 95 -7.30 1.38 -2.80
CA ILE A 95 -6.38 2.12 -3.66
C ILE A 95 -6.20 3.50 -3.06
N GLY A 96 -4.96 3.87 -2.75
CA GLY A 96 -4.56 5.22 -2.38
C GLY A 96 -3.91 5.92 -3.57
N ARG A 97 -4.35 7.13 -3.88
CA ARG A 97 -3.85 7.92 -4.99
C ARG A 97 -3.32 9.25 -4.52
N LEU A 98 -2.15 9.65 -4.98
CA LEU A 98 -1.63 10.98 -4.70
C LEU A 98 -2.49 12.05 -5.36
N HIS A 99 -2.83 13.12 -4.61
CA HIS A 99 -3.45 14.31 -5.17
C HIS A 99 -2.53 15.02 -6.18
N ASP A 100 -1.24 15.16 -5.83
CA ASP A 100 -0.21 15.65 -6.74
C ASP A 100 0.60 14.48 -7.30
N ARG A 101 0.42 14.21 -8.57
CA ARG A 101 1.08 13.09 -9.27
C ARG A 101 2.37 13.47 -9.97
N SER A 102 2.87 14.69 -9.81
CA SER A 102 4.03 15.24 -10.54
C SER A 102 5.35 14.46 -10.28
N GLY A 103 5.45 13.75 -9.16
CA GLY A 103 6.62 12.93 -8.80
C GLY A 103 6.44 11.42 -9.01
N VAL A 104 5.31 10.96 -9.55
CA VAL A 104 4.96 9.53 -9.58
C VAL A 104 5.95 8.70 -10.39
N ASP A 105 6.32 9.13 -11.60
CA ASP A 105 7.23 8.37 -12.46
C ASP A 105 8.60 8.18 -11.78
N GLN A 106 9.10 9.24 -11.14
CA GLN A 106 10.33 9.16 -10.36
C GLN A 106 10.18 8.24 -9.14
N SER A 107 9.01 8.29 -8.47
CA SER A 107 8.73 7.44 -7.31
C SER A 107 8.73 5.97 -7.67
N VAL A 108 8.08 5.60 -8.77
CA VAL A 108 8.08 4.20 -9.26
C VAL A 108 9.48 3.78 -9.70
N SER A 109 10.22 4.66 -10.40
CA SER A 109 11.60 4.38 -10.79
C SER A 109 12.48 4.12 -9.56
N ASN A 110 12.39 4.97 -8.53
CA ASN A 110 13.11 4.76 -7.26
C ASN A 110 12.75 3.42 -6.61
N ALA A 111 11.47 3.04 -6.60
CA ALA A 111 11.03 1.79 -6.02
C ALA A 111 11.56 0.57 -6.78
N MET A 112 11.64 0.65 -8.11
CA MET A 112 12.20 -0.41 -8.95
C MET A 112 13.70 -0.65 -8.70
N GLU A 113 14.46 0.36 -8.24
CA GLU A 113 15.88 0.21 -7.87
C GLU A 113 16.08 -0.70 -6.65
N HIS A 114 15.03 -0.93 -5.87
CA HIS A 114 15.05 -1.80 -4.70
C HIS A 114 14.73 -3.26 -5.00
N LEU A 115 14.37 -3.61 -6.25
CA LEU A 115 14.05 -5.01 -6.61
C LEU A 115 15.17 -5.97 -6.20
N GLY A 116 14.75 -7.09 -5.57
CA GLY A 116 15.64 -8.15 -5.09
C GLY A 116 16.30 -7.88 -3.75
N LYS A 117 16.08 -6.72 -3.10
CA LYS A 117 16.52 -6.52 -1.71
C LYS A 117 15.76 -7.44 -0.76
N PRO A 118 16.40 -7.97 0.29
CA PRO A 118 15.74 -8.82 1.28
C PRO A 118 14.63 -8.06 2.04
N TYR A 119 13.71 -8.83 2.62
CA TYR A 119 12.69 -8.26 3.50
C TYR A 119 13.24 -7.99 4.88
N ASP A 120 12.97 -6.79 5.42
CA ASP A 120 13.28 -6.42 6.79
C ASP A 120 12.14 -6.83 7.73
N ASP A 121 12.32 -7.90 8.48
CA ASP A 121 11.37 -8.38 9.48
C ASP A 121 11.59 -7.76 10.87
N LEU A 122 12.67 -6.98 11.03
CA LEU A 122 12.95 -6.20 12.24
C LEU A 122 12.41 -4.77 12.18
N TYR A 123 11.92 -4.34 11.02
CA TYR A 123 11.33 -3.00 10.80
C TYR A 123 12.28 -1.85 11.19
N MET A 124 13.57 -2.02 10.90
CA MET A 124 14.61 -1.03 11.16
C MET A 124 14.93 -0.25 9.89
N ILE A 125 15.29 1.02 10.04
CA ILE A 125 15.67 1.86 8.89
C ILE A 125 17.16 1.67 8.63
N ASP A 126 17.54 0.75 7.75
CA ASP A 126 18.97 0.52 7.42
C ASP A 126 19.29 0.43 5.93
N THR A 127 18.32 0.33 5.05
CA THR A 127 18.50 0.27 3.58
C THR A 127 19.11 -1.01 2.99
N GLN A 128 19.54 -1.97 3.79
CA GLN A 128 20.03 -3.27 3.31
C GLN A 128 18.85 -4.21 3.05
N GLU A 129 17.93 -4.24 3.99
CA GLU A 129 16.67 -4.95 3.96
C GLU A 129 15.53 -3.91 3.93
N ILE A 130 14.37 -4.24 3.42
CA ILE A 130 13.29 -3.27 3.21
C ILE A 130 11.94 -3.92 3.54
N TYR A 131 11.14 -3.28 4.41
CA TYR A 131 9.76 -3.67 4.65
C TYR A 131 8.76 -2.84 3.81
N CYS A 132 7.50 -3.25 3.77
CA CYS A 132 6.52 -2.77 2.79
C CYS A 132 6.32 -1.25 2.79
N SER A 133 6.11 -0.62 3.94
CA SER A 133 5.90 0.83 4.01
C SER A 133 7.21 1.62 3.91
N GLU A 134 8.34 1.03 4.26
CA GLU A 134 9.66 1.62 4.03
C GLU A 134 9.96 1.74 2.53
N LEU A 135 9.61 0.72 1.71
CA LEU A 135 9.74 0.80 0.26
C LEU A 135 9.01 2.05 -0.28
N VAL A 136 7.81 2.33 0.21
CA VAL A 136 7.06 3.53 -0.17
C VAL A 136 7.75 4.79 0.33
N GLN A 137 8.18 4.84 1.58
CA GLN A 137 8.84 5.98 2.20
C GLN A 137 10.17 6.33 1.49
N LEU A 138 10.95 5.32 1.12
CA LEU A 138 12.21 5.49 0.40
C LEU A 138 12.03 5.99 -1.03
N SER A 139 10.90 5.66 -1.65
CA SER A 139 10.70 5.83 -3.09
C SER A 139 9.89 7.06 -3.45
N TYR A 140 8.85 7.40 -2.66
CA TYR A 140 7.90 8.43 -3.04
C TYR A 140 8.43 9.84 -2.83
N VAL A 141 8.41 10.60 -3.93
CA VAL A 141 8.87 11.99 -3.99
C VAL A 141 7.82 12.89 -4.65
N ASN A 142 7.84 14.18 -4.31
CA ASN A 142 7.07 15.20 -5.03
C ASN A 142 7.78 15.62 -6.34
N GLY A 143 7.17 16.49 -7.12
CA GLY A 143 7.73 17.01 -8.37
C GLY A 143 9.07 17.77 -8.25
N LYS A 144 9.55 18.00 -7.00
CA LYS A 144 10.87 18.60 -6.71
C LYS A 144 11.89 17.57 -6.24
N GLY A 145 11.54 16.28 -6.23
CA GLY A 145 12.41 15.21 -5.75
C GLY A 145 12.53 15.09 -4.23
N GLN A 146 11.66 15.74 -3.46
CA GLN A 146 11.65 15.66 -2.00
C GLN A 146 10.75 14.52 -1.53
N ARG A 147 11.19 13.75 -0.53
CA ARG A 147 10.40 12.65 0.05
C ARG A 147 9.04 13.13 0.55
N LEU A 148 7.99 12.37 0.22
CA LEU A 148 6.62 12.70 0.59
C LEU A 148 6.26 12.26 2.01
N PHE A 149 6.66 11.05 2.39
CA PHE A 149 6.23 10.45 3.65
C PHE A 149 7.33 10.57 4.70
N PRO A 150 7.08 11.26 5.83
CA PRO A 150 8.06 11.38 6.91
C PRO A 150 8.19 10.05 7.67
N LEU A 151 9.37 9.86 8.28
CA LEU A 151 9.53 8.84 9.31
C LEU A 151 8.78 9.26 10.58
N ILE A 152 8.26 8.28 11.30
CA ILE A 152 7.56 8.46 12.59
C ILE A 152 8.26 7.63 13.67
N ASN A 153 8.02 7.97 14.93
CA ASN A 153 8.36 7.09 16.03
C ASN A 153 7.41 5.90 16.04
N MET A 154 7.95 4.70 15.84
CA MET A 154 7.16 3.47 15.83
C MET A 154 6.68 3.13 17.22
N SER A 155 5.45 2.63 17.32
CA SER A 155 4.90 2.10 18.56
C SER A 155 4.45 0.65 18.36
N PHE A 156 4.82 -0.20 19.30
CA PHE A 156 4.51 -1.62 19.32
C PHE A 156 3.47 -1.94 20.41
N HIS A 157 2.81 -0.89 20.93
CA HIS A 157 1.75 -1.00 21.95
C HIS A 157 0.37 -1.20 21.30
N ASP A 158 -0.48 -1.95 22.02
CA ASP A 158 -1.92 -1.99 21.75
C ASP A 158 -2.60 -0.69 22.25
N ALA A 159 -3.90 -0.55 21.98
CA ALA A 159 -4.70 0.58 22.44
C ALA A 159 -4.76 0.74 23.99
N LYS A 160 -4.29 -0.25 24.75
CA LYS A 160 -4.19 -0.23 26.22
C LYS A 160 -2.79 0.10 26.72
N GLY A 161 -1.88 0.49 25.82
CA GLY A 161 -0.51 0.81 26.15
C GLY A 161 0.38 -0.39 26.51
N ARG A 162 0.04 -1.59 26.06
CA ARG A 162 0.82 -2.80 26.32
C ARG A 162 1.53 -3.25 25.06
N ILE A 163 2.82 -3.52 25.14
CA ILE A 163 3.54 -4.18 24.05
C ILE A 163 2.97 -5.59 23.90
N LEU A 164 2.55 -5.94 22.68
CA LEU A 164 2.00 -7.25 22.36
C LEU A 164 3.07 -8.34 22.53
N ASP A 165 2.67 -9.50 23.06
CA ASP A 165 3.59 -10.63 23.27
C ASP A 165 4.25 -11.09 21.96
N TYR A 166 3.51 -11.02 20.85
CA TYR A 166 4.07 -11.24 19.51
C TYR A 166 5.37 -10.46 19.28
N TRP A 167 5.38 -9.14 19.56
CA TRP A 167 6.55 -8.32 19.35
C TRP A 167 7.70 -8.65 20.30
N ARG A 168 7.38 -8.95 21.58
CA ARG A 168 8.40 -9.38 22.54
C ARG A 168 9.09 -10.67 22.09
N GLU A 169 8.31 -11.66 21.66
CA GLU A 169 8.82 -12.95 21.18
C GLU A 169 9.60 -12.79 19.88
N HIS A 170 9.09 -11.95 18.97
CA HIS A 170 9.74 -11.70 17.69
C HIS A 170 11.14 -11.12 17.89
N TYR A 171 11.29 -10.00 18.59
CA TYR A 171 12.58 -9.38 18.82
C TYR A 171 13.50 -10.21 19.74
N ALA A 172 12.96 -10.93 20.71
CA ALA A 172 13.74 -11.82 21.58
C ALA A 172 14.44 -12.95 20.81
N LYS A 173 13.85 -13.47 19.71
CA LYS A 173 14.50 -14.45 18.83
C LYS A 173 15.79 -13.91 18.17
N HIS A 174 15.88 -12.61 18.01
CA HIS A 174 17.04 -11.91 17.46
C HIS A 174 17.95 -11.32 18.55
N GLY A 175 17.69 -11.66 19.84
CA GLY A 175 18.48 -11.14 20.96
C GLY A 175 18.28 -9.65 21.22
N MET A 176 17.17 -9.07 20.74
CA MET A 176 16.86 -7.63 20.82
C MET A 176 15.70 -7.36 21.76
N ALA A 177 15.68 -6.19 22.37
CA ALA A 177 14.49 -5.61 22.96
C ALA A 177 13.59 -5.01 21.85
N VAL A 178 12.28 -4.92 22.12
CA VAL A 178 11.35 -4.23 21.18
C VAL A 178 11.82 -2.77 21.01
N PRO A 179 12.05 -2.31 19.76
CA PRO A 179 12.60 -0.99 19.49
C PRO A 179 11.53 0.12 19.56
N GLU A 180 10.86 0.21 20.68
CA GLU A 180 9.81 1.21 20.93
C GLU A 180 10.36 2.62 20.73
N GLY A 181 9.66 3.43 19.94
CA GLY A 181 10.05 4.80 19.62
C GLY A 181 11.16 4.93 18.57
N ALA A 182 11.68 3.83 18.02
CA ALA A 182 12.60 3.90 16.88
C ALA A 182 11.92 4.55 15.67
N LEU A 183 12.70 5.23 14.83
CA LEU A 183 12.17 5.80 13.60
C LEU A 183 11.80 4.70 12.61
N GLY A 184 10.66 4.85 11.96
CA GLY A 184 10.16 3.91 10.96
C GLY A 184 8.94 4.44 10.25
N THR A 185 8.21 3.55 9.59
CA THR A 185 6.94 3.85 8.91
C THR A 185 5.95 2.71 9.12
N ASN A 186 4.67 2.99 8.87
CA ASN A 186 3.67 1.92 8.75
C ASN A 186 2.65 2.21 7.65
N PRO A 187 2.02 1.18 7.07
CA PRO A 187 1.11 1.38 5.96
C PRO A 187 -0.15 2.17 6.33
N ALA A 188 -0.64 2.08 7.56
CA ALA A 188 -1.81 2.85 8.00
C ALA A 188 -1.50 4.35 8.11
N GLN A 189 -0.32 4.72 8.59
CA GLN A 189 0.14 6.11 8.59
C GLN A 189 0.16 6.69 7.17
N ILE A 190 0.73 5.95 6.20
CA ILE A 190 0.77 6.38 4.81
C ILE A 190 -0.63 6.52 4.22
N ALA A 191 -1.54 5.56 4.50
CA ALA A 191 -2.92 5.62 4.02
C ALA A 191 -3.71 6.82 4.57
N ASN A 192 -3.35 7.32 5.75
CA ASN A 192 -3.97 8.48 6.40
C ASN A 192 -3.24 9.80 6.10
N ASP A 193 -2.18 9.78 5.28
CA ASP A 193 -1.47 10.99 4.90
C ASP A 193 -2.38 11.90 4.04
N PRO A 194 -2.45 13.22 4.33
CA PRO A 194 -3.29 14.15 3.56
C PRO A 194 -2.92 14.27 2.08
N ALA A 195 -1.76 13.78 1.66
CA ALA A 195 -1.40 13.70 0.25
C ALA A 195 -2.13 12.57 -0.52
N ILE A 196 -2.80 11.65 0.22
CA ILE A 196 -3.46 10.46 -0.33
C ILE A 196 -4.98 10.61 -0.34
N GLU A 197 -5.58 10.34 -1.48
CA GLU A 197 -7.02 10.09 -1.62
C GLU A 197 -7.27 8.58 -1.66
N ILE A 198 -8.16 8.08 -0.79
CA ILE A 198 -8.60 6.69 -0.84
C ILE A 198 -9.71 6.55 -1.86
N ILE A 199 -9.41 5.80 -2.93
CA ILE A 199 -10.33 5.49 -4.02
C ILE A 199 -11.15 4.26 -3.61
N LYS A 200 -12.45 4.46 -3.38
CA LYS A 200 -13.36 3.35 -3.08
C LYS A 200 -13.64 2.56 -4.36
N GLN A 201 -13.29 1.28 -4.38
CA GLN A 201 -13.80 0.36 -5.42
C GLN A 201 -15.29 0.11 -5.14
N GLN A 202 -16.14 0.42 -6.12
CA GLN A 202 -17.57 0.12 -6.08
C GLN A 202 -17.84 -1.35 -6.42
#